data_b82eaa9261f574f78d84d5e4be4eb8d2
#
_entry.id   b82eaa9261f574f78d84d5e4be4eb8d2
#
_cell.length_a   1.000
_cell.length_b   1.000
_cell.length_c   1.000
_cell.angle_alpha   90.00
_cell.angle_beta   90.00
_cell.angle_gamma   90.00
#
_symmetry.space_group_name_H-M   'P 1'
#
loop_
_entity.id
_entity.type
_entity.pdbx_description
1 polymer ?
#
loop_
_entity_poly.entity_id
_entity_poly.type
_entity_poly.pdbx_seq_one_letter_code
_entity_poly.pdbx_strand_id
1 'polypeptide(L)'
;MAARSAHRPVSHFEFRPEVPALFVAGGIGITPILPMIEASGTPWRLVYAGRTRASMPFADELVRTHPGKVELRVSAEGARLDPGPLLDVPVAGTVVYCCGPAGLMDAVEAAMRAWPRDSLQTERFAPKAVPATTEVEFEVELALSGQTFSVPPDRSILDVAGDAGVLVLSSCREGTCGTCETAILDGAAEHRDSILSEDEQAANRTMMICVSRSRGGKLVLDL
;
A
#
# COMPACT_ATOMS: atom_id res chain seq x y z
N MET A 1 29.59 -8.58 19.46
CA MET A 1 29.15 -8.61 18.04
C MET A 1 27.60 -8.78 18.07
N ALA A 2 26.85 -7.69 17.95
CA ALA A 2 25.42 -7.75 17.86
C ALA A 2 25.02 -8.16 16.44
N ALA A 3 24.23 -9.22 16.33
CA ALA A 3 23.68 -9.67 15.06
C ALA A 3 22.80 -8.55 14.49
N ARG A 4 23.18 -8.00 13.34
CA ARG A 4 22.33 -7.12 12.55
C ARG A 4 21.11 -7.94 12.14
N SER A 5 19.96 -7.63 12.73
CA SER A 5 18.68 -8.08 12.20
C SER A 5 18.57 -7.56 10.76
N ALA A 6 18.63 -8.46 9.80
CA ALA A 6 18.38 -8.11 8.42
C ALA A 6 16.91 -7.70 8.34
N HIS A 7 16.66 -6.41 8.25
CA HIS A 7 15.32 -5.88 7.95
C HIS A 7 14.91 -6.42 6.58
N ARG A 8 14.06 -7.42 6.55
CA ARG A 8 13.37 -7.82 5.33
C ARG A 8 12.42 -6.67 4.97
N PRO A 9 12.48 -6.16 3.74
CA PRO A 9 11.44 -5.23 3.31
C PRO A 9 10.09 -5.91 3.49
N VAL A 10 9.23 -5.33 4.32
CA VAL A 10 7.87 -5.82 4.52
C VAL A 10 7.10 -5.46 3.24
N SER A 11 6.81 -6.46 2.41
CA SER A 11 5.92 -6.27 1.27
C SER A 11 4.50 -6.30 1.81
N HIS A 12 3.83 -5.17 1.83
CA HIS A 12 2.42 -5.07 2.21
C HIS A 12 1.47 -5.59 1.12
N PHE A 13 2.01 -6.06 -0.02
CA PHE A 13 1.28 -6.72 -1.11
C PHE A 13 1.68 -8.20 -1.16
N GLU A 14 1.46 -8.90 -0.03
CA GLU A 14 1.86 -10.29 0.13
C GLU A 14 0.87 -11.23 -0.55
N PHE A 15 1.36 -12.03 -1.51
CA PHE A 15 0.56 -13.01 -2.21
C PHE A 15 0.49 -14.35 -1.45
N ARG A 16 -0.72 -14.90 -1.35
CA ARG A 16 -1.03 -16.20 -0.72
C ARG A 16 -1.46 -17.20 -1.80
N PRO A 17 -0.55 -17.98 -2.39
CA PRO A 17 -0.83 -18.84 -3.52
C PRO A 17 -1.79 -20.00 -3.20
N GLU A 18 -1.92 -20.35 -1.93
CA GLU A 18 -2.80 -21.41 -1.42
C GLU A 18 -4.25 -20.97 -1.19
N VAL A 19 -4.56 -19.69 -1.41
CA VAL A 19 -5.90 -19.10 -1.19
C VAL A 19 -6.51 -18.68 -2.52
N PRO A 20 -7.80 -18.95 -2.79
CA PRO A 20 -8.49 -18.43 -3.96
C PRO A 20 -8.36 -16.91 -4.10
N ALA A 21 -8.12 -16.43 -5.32
CA ALA A 21 -7.84 -15.03 -5.57
C ALA A 21 -8.78 -14.37 -6.59
N LEU A 22 -9.19 -13.13 -6.30
CA LEU A 22 -9.76 -12.23 -7.28
C LEU A 22 -8.75 -11.09 -7.52
N PHE A 23 -8.20 -11.05 -8.73
CA PHE A 23 -7.32 -9.98 -9.14
C PHE A 23 -8.12 -8.85 -9.81
N VAL A 24 -7.86 -7.62 -9.41
CA VAL A 24 -8.43 -6.40 -10.01
C VAL A 24 -7.27 -5.51 -10.44
N ALA A 25 -7.06 -5.41 -11.74
CA ALA A 25 -5.96 -4.64 -12.31
C ALA A 25 -6.45 -3.42 -13.08
N GLY A 26 -5.72 -2.31 -13.00
CA GLY A 26 -5.96 -1.11 -13.79
C GLY A 26 -4.72 -0.65 -14.56
N GLY A 27 -4.74 -0.69 -15.90
CA GLY A 27 -3.59 -0.26 -16.72
C GLY A 27 -2.29 -0.96 -16.35
N ILE A 28 -1.25 -0.19 -16.01
CA ILE A 28 0.07 -0.73 -15.62
C ILE A 28 0.02 -1.52 -14.30
N GLY A 29 -1.03 -1.37 -13.48
CA GLY A 29 -1.22 -2.15 -12.27
C GLY A 29 -1.38 -3.66 -12.48
N ILE A 30 -1.38 -4.11 -13.72
CA ILE A 30 -1.27 -5.54 -14.06
C ILE A 30 0.10 -6.12 -13.70
N THR A 31 1.16 -5.30 -13.68
CA THR A 31 2.54 -5.78 -13.55
C THR A 31 2.83 -6.55 -12.26
N PRO A 32 2.41 -6.12 -11.07
CA PRO A 32 2.62 -6.92 -9.87
C PRO A 32 1.69 -8.15 -9.78
N ILE A 33 0.60 -8.16 -10.54
CA ILE A 33 -0.39 -9.23 -10.56
C ILE A 33 0.06 -10.41 -11.45
N LEU A 34 0.83 -10.15 -12.51
CA LEU A 34 1.33 -11.20 -13.40
C LEU A 34 2.06 -12.34 -12.67
N PRO A 35 3.08 -12.07 -11.83
CA PRO A 35 3.76 -13.13 -11.09
C PRO A 35 2.84 -13.85 -10.09
N MET A 36 1.81 -13.18 -9.57
CA MET A 36 0.82 -13.82 -8.69
C MET A 36 -0.04 -14.82 -9.46
N ILE A 37 -0.47 -14.48 -10.68
CA ILE A 37 -1.22 -15.36 -11.56
C ILE A 37 -0.40 -16.63 -11.87
N GLU A 38 0.88 -16.46 -12.19
CA GLU A 38 1.79 -17.58 -12.46
C GLU A 38 2.01 -18.48 -11.24
N ALA A 39 2.09 -17.88 -10.06
CA ALA A 39 2.32 -18.58 -8.80
C ALA A 39 1.03 -19.18 -8.18
N SER A 40 -0.16 -18.86 -8.72
CA SER A 40 -1.44 -19.30 -8.14
C SER A 40 -1.62 -20.81 -8.22
N GLY A 41 -1.69 -21.47 -7.06
CA GLY A 41 -2.00 -22.90 -6.91
C GLY A 41 -3.50 -23.22 -6.77
N THR A 42 -4.34 -22.19 -6.68
CA THR A 42 -5.78 -22.28 -6.39
C THR A 42 -6.61 -21.58 -7.48
N PRO A 43 -7.95 -21.72 -7.48
CA PRO A 43 -8.81 -20.96 -8.40
C PRO A 43 -8.61 -19.46 -8.29
N TRP A 44 -8.48 -18.82 -9.44
CA TRP A 44 -8.39 -17.36 -9.52
C TRP A 44 -9.17 -16.79 -10.71
N ARG A 45 -9.53 -15.52 -10.63
CA ARG A 45 -10.13 -14.73 -11.69
C ARG A 45 -9.45 -13.37 -11.76
N LEU A 46 -9.33 -12.80 -12.96
CA LEU A 46 -8.82 -11.45 -13.19
C LEU A 46 -9.90 -10.58 -13.83
N VAL A 47 -10.18 -9.43 -13.23
CA VAL A 47 -10.91 -8.34 -13.87
C VAL A 47 -9.89 -7.24 -14.18
N TYR A 48 -9.62 -7.04 -15.47
CA TYR A 48 -8.59 -6.11 -15.93
C TYR A 48 -9.22 -4.92 -16.62
N ALA A 49 -9.03 -3.73 -16.05
CA ALA A 49 -9.62 -2.48 -16.52
C ALA A 49 -8.59 -1.59 -17.21
N GLY A 50 -9.02 -0.89 -18.24
CA GLY A 50 -8.21 0.11 -18.92
C GLY A 50 -9.05 1.10 -19.71
N ARG A 51 -8.41 2.17 -20.17
CA ARG A 51 -9.09 3.15 -21.02
C ARG A 51 -9.29 2.62 -22.44
N THR A 52 -8.25 2.09 -23.02
CA THR A 52 -8.23 1.48 -24.37
C THR A 52 -7.43 0.18 -24.31
N ARG A 53 -7.66 -0.73 -25.26
CA ARG A 53 -6.85 -1.96 -25.40
C ARG A 53 -5.35 -1.66 -25.48
N ALA A 54 -4.96 -0.62 -26.20
CA ALA A 54 -3.56 -0.21 -26.35
C ALA A 54 -2.91 0.24 -25.03
N SER A 55 -3.70 0.68 -24.04
CA SER A 55 -3.23 1.05 -22.69
C SER A 55 -3.27 -0.10 -21.68
N MET A 56 -3.55 -1.33 -22.14
CA MET A 56 -3.65 -2.53 -21.31
C MET A 56 -2.58 -3.55 -21.73
N PRO A 57 -1.34 -3.42 -21.22
CA PRO A 57 -0.29 -4.36 -21.55
C PRO A 57 -0.69 -5.80 -21.18
N PHE A 58 -0.26 -6.76 -22.00
CA PHE A 58 -0.53 -8.19 -21.84
C PHE A 58 -2.00 -8.62 -21.94
N ALA A 59 -2.96 -7.71 -22.22
CA ALA A 59 -4.40 -8.04 -22.18
C ALA A 59 -4.78 -9.19 -23.10
N ASP A 60 -4.34 -9.14 -24.38
CA ASP A 60 -4.66 -10.17 -25.38
C ASP A 60 -3.94 -11.51 -25.09
N GLU A 61 -2.74 -11.43 -24.54
CA GLU A 61 -1.98 -12.61 -24.11
C GLU A 61 -2.70 -13.31 -22.95
N LEU A 62 -3.10 -12.56 -21.91
CA LEU A 62 -3.80 -13.08 -20.74
C LEU A 62 -5.13 -13.75 -21.11
N VAL A 63 -5.92 -13.14 -21.99
CA VAL A 63 -7.18 -13.75 -22.49
C VAL A 63 -6.92 -15.04 -23.24
N ARG A 64 -5.87 -15.07 -24.07
CA ARG A 64 -5.50 -16.24 -24.88
C ARG A 64 -4.97 -17.40 -24.01
N THR A 65 -4.13 -17.07 -23.02
CA THR A 65 -3.47 -18.10 -22.16
C THR A 65 -4.36 -18.59 -21.03
N HIS A 66 -5.33 -17.77 -20.61
CA HIS A 66 -6.23 -18.09 -19.48
C HIS A 66 -7.71 -17.95 -19.86
N PRO A 67 -8.22 -18.75 -20.82
CA PRO A 67 -9.61 -18.61 -21.29
C PRO A 67 -10.60 -18.81 -20.15
N GLY A 68 -11.59 -17.92 -20.07
CA GLY A 68 -12.64 -17.93 -19.06
C GLY A 68 -12.25 -17.40 -17.66
N LYS A 69 -10.95 -17.10 -17.43
CA LYS A 69 -10.48 -16.53 -16.15
C LYS A 69 -10.26 -15.03 -16.20
N VAL A 70 -10.14 -14.45 -17.39
CA VAL A 70 -9.80 -13.04 -17.60
C VAL A 70 -10.98 -12.29 -18.19
N GLU A 71 -11.40 -11.26 -17.52
CA GLU A 71 -12.45 -10.35 -17.96
C GLU A 71 -11.83 -8.97 -18.22
N LEU A 72 -11.96 -8.44 -19.44
CA LEU A 72 -11.47 -7.12 -19.80
C LEU A 72 -12.59 -6.08 -19.70
N ARG A 73 -12.27 -4.95 -19.09
CA ARG A 73 -13.16 -3.79 -18.95
C ARG A 73 -12.53 -2.57 -19.61
N VAL A 74 -12.90 -2.30 -20.85
CA VAL A 74 -12.36 -1.21 -21.68
C VAL A 74 -13.34 -0.03 -21.67
N SER A 75 -12.98 1.05 -20.99
CA SER A 75 -13.91 2.16 -20.77
C SER A 75 -14.26 2.94 -22.04
N ALA A 76 -13.33 3.03 -23.01
CA ALA A 76 -13.60 3.63 -24.33
C ALA A 76 -14.58 2.81 -25.18
N GLU A 77 -14.79 1.53 -24.86
CA GLU A 77 -15.75 0.63 -25.51
C GLU A 77 -17.07 0.52 -24.72
N GLY A 78 -17.29 1.40 -23.73
CA GLY A 78 -18.50 1.43 -22.90
C GLY A 78 -18.46 0.45 -21.71
N ALA A 79 -17.39 -0.32 -21.54
CA ALA A 79 -17.23 -1.32 -20.49
C ALA A 79 -16.38 -0.79 -19.32
N ARG A 80 -16.82 0.29 -18.67
CA ARG A 80 -16.15 0.79 -17.46
C ARG A 80 -16.33 -0.18 -16.30
N LEU A 81 -15.25 -0.49 -15.58
CA LEU A 81 -15.34 -1.28 -14.35
C LEU A 81 -16.02 -0.47 -13.24
N ASP A 82 -17.09 -1.03 -12.71
CA ASP A 82 -17.68 -0.65 -11.43
C ASP A 82 -17.39 -1.77 -10.42
N PRO A 83 -16.57 -1.53 -9.38
CA PRO A 83 -16.27 -2.54 -8.37
C PRO A 83 -17.47 -2.87 -7.46
N GLY A 84 -18.47 -1.99 -7.32
CA GLY A 84 -19.62 -2.22 -6.46
C GLY A 84 -20.28 -3.57 -6.73
N PRO A 85 -20.90 -3.80 -7.91
CA PRO A 85 -21.56 -5.07 -8.22
C PRO A 85 -20.63 -6.29 -8.27
N LEU A 86 -19.31 -6.06 -8.47
CA LEU A 86 -18.30 -7.15 -8.46
C LEU A 86 -18.02 -7.65 -7.04
N LEU A 87 -18.12 -6.76 -6.04
CA LEU A 87 -17.65 -6.98 -4.67
C LEU A 87 -18.77 -6.82 -3.62
N ASP A 88 -20.02 -6.72 -4.04
CA ASP A 88 -21.18 -6.54 -3.16
C ASP A 88 -21.43 -7.73 -2.21
N VAL A 89 -21.04 -8.92 -2.64
CA VAL A 89 -21.18 -10.15 -1.84
C VAL A 89 -19.80 -10.73 -1.53
N PRO A 90 -19.41 -10.77 -0.24
CA PRO A 90 -18.17 -11.41 0.17
C PRO A 90 -18.11 -12.89 -0.21
N VAL A 91 -17.02 -13.34 -0.82
CA VAL A 91 -16.75 -14.72 -1.11
C VAL A 91 -15.81 -15.28 -0.05
N ALA A 92 -16.33 -16.18 0.79
CA ALA A 92 -15.57 -16.76 1.89
C ALA A 92 -14.27 -17.44 1.40
N GLY A 93 -13.15 -17.16 2.09
CA GLY A 93 -11.86 -17.74 1.76
C GLY A 93 -11.20 -17.17 0.50
N THR A 94 -11.71 -16.07 -0.05
CA THR A 94 -11.10 -15.40 -1.22
C THR A 94 -10.37 -14.14 -0.80
N VAL A 95 -9.19 -13.92 -1.33
CA VAL A 95 -8.44 -12.65 -1.20
C VAL A 95 -8.53 -11.85 -2.50
N VAL A 96 -8.83 -10.57 -2.38
CA VAL A 96 -8.86 -9.62 -3.49
C VAL A 96 -7.52 -8.89 -3.54
N TYR A 97 -6.85 -8.95 -4.68
CA TYR A 97 -5.59 -8.23 -4.94
C TYR A 97 -5.88 -7.11 -5.93
N CYS A 98 -5.66 -5.88 -5.54
CA CYS A 98 -5.95 -4.72 -6.37
C CYS A 98 -4.71 -3.85 -6.59
N CYS A 99 -4.41 -3.55 -7.86
CA CYS A 99 -3.40 -2.56 -8.24
C CYS A 99 -3.85 -1.78 -9.47
N GLY A 100 -3.73 -0.45 -9.42
CA GLY A 100 -4.13 0.42 -10.52
C GLY A 100 -4.22 1.89 -10.15
N PRO A 101 -4.91 2.69 -10.97
CA PRO A 101 -5.12 4.11 -10.68
C PRO A 101 -5.87 4.34 -9.35
N ALA A 102 -5.57 5.45 -8.68
CA ALA A 102 -6.13 5.77 -7.36
C ALA A 102 -7.66 5.63 -7.31
N GLY A 103 -8.38 6.18 -8.29
CA GLY A 103 -9.84 6.09 -8.33
C GLY A 103 -10.41 4.66 -8.44
N LEU A 104 -9.68 3.72 -9.05
CA LEU A 104 -10.06 2.30 -9.05
C LEU A 104 -9.84 1.69 -7.67
N MET A 105 -8.68 1.96 -7.08
CA MET A 105 -8.32 1.41 -5.77
C MET A 105 -9.25 1.93 -4.68
N ASP A 106 -9.55 3.23 -4.67
CA ASP A 106 -10.50 3.84 -3.73
C ASP A 106 -11.91 3.24 -3.87
N ALA A 107 -12.34 2.97 -5.10
CA ALA A 107 -13.64 2.33 -5.37
C ALA A 107 -13.67 0.85 -4.91
N VAL A 108 -12.58 0.10 -5.07
CA VAL A 108 -12.44 -1.27 -4.56
C VAL A 108 -12.44 -1.27 -3.03
N GLU A 109 -11.64 -0.41 -2.39
CA GLU A 109 -11.61 -0.27 -0.92
C GLU A 109 -13.02 0.06 -0.38
N ALA A 110 -13.73 0.98 -1.03
CA ALA A 110 -15.09 1.34 -0.63
C ALA A 110 -16.10 0.17 -0.78
N ALA A 111 -15.99 -0.60 -1.87
CA ALA A 111 -16.87 -1.74 -2.13
C ALA A 111 -16.61 -2.92 -1.17
N MET A 112 -15.40 -3.03 -0.64
CA MET A 112 -15.01 -4.14 0.23
C MET A 112 -15.24 -3.91 1.73
N ARG A 113 -15.90 -2.83 2.14
CA ARG A 113 -16.14 -2.52 3.57
C ARG A 113 -16.90 -3.61 4.34
N ALA A 114 -17.70 -4.42 3.64
CA ALA A 114 -18.43 -5.54 4.23
C ALA A 114 -17.63 -6.86 4.24
N TRP A 115 -16.45 -6.89 3.62
CA TRP A 115 -15.59 -8.06 3.55
C TRP A 115 -14.79 -8.24 4.85
N PRO A 116 -14.32 -9.49 5.14
CA PRO A 116 -13.35 -9.70 6.22
C PRO A 116 -12.11 -8.81 6.03
N ARG A 117 -11.55 -8.29 7.13
CA ARG A 117 -10.47 -7.28 7.10
C ARG A 117 -9.25 -7.70 6.28
N ASP A 118 -8.84 -8.96 6.36
CA ASP A 118 -7.65 -9.48 5.66
C ASP A 118 -7.92 -9.93 4.22
N SER A 119 -9.11 -9.63 3.68
CA SER A 119 -9.52 -10.07 2.33
C SER A 119 -9.07 -9.16 1.22
N LEU A 120 -8.53 -7.96 1.51
CA LEU A 120 -8.03 -7.01 0.52
C LEU A 120 -6.54 -6.78 0.70
N GLN A 121 -5.81 -6.94 -0.41
CA GLN A 121 -4.41 -6.55 -0.54
C GLN A 121 -4.30 -5.52 -1.66
N THR A 122 -3.61 -4.41 -1.41
CA THR A 122 -3.46 -3.34 -2.40
C THR A 122 -2.00 -2.92 -2.55
N GLU A 123 -1.60 -2.60 -3.79
CA GLU A 123 -0.33 -1.93 -4.06
C GLU A 123 -0.59 -0.63 -4.80
N ARG A 124 -0.14 0.49 -4.23
CA ARG A 124 -0.30 1.82 -4.79
C ARG A 124 1.04 2.31 -5.36
N PHE A 125 1.02 2.75 -6.61
CA PHE A 125 2.18 3.40 -7.26
C PHE A 125 2.22 4.91 -7.06
N ALA A 126 1.17 5.47 -6.48
CA ALA A 126 1.08 6.87 -6.14
C ALA A 126 0.47 7.04 -4.73
N PRO A 127 0.92 8.04 -3.97
CA PRO A 127 0.41 8.28 -2.63
C PRO A 127 -1.09 8.64 -2.65
N LYS A 128 -1.79 8.29 -1.58
CA LYS A 128 -3.15 8.80 -1.32
C LYS A 128 -3.08 10.31 -1.13
N ALA A 129 -4.09 11.02 -1.65
CA ALA A 129 -4.24 12.43 -1.34
C ALA A 129 -4.55 12.59 0.16
N VAL A 130 -3.64 13.18 0.91
CA VAL A 130 -3.87 13.53 2.31
C VAL A 130 -4.41 14.95 2.35
N PRO A 131 -5.52 15.22 3.09
CA PRO A 131 -6.01 16.57 3.29
C PRO A 131 -4.88 17.46 3.84
N ALA A 132 -4.77 18.69 3.36
CA ALA A 132 -3.82 19.64 3.90
C ALA A 132 -4.16 19.90 5.38
N THR A 133 -3.31 19.42 6.27
CA THR A 133 -3.36 19.72 7.71
C THR A 133 -2.41 20.87 8.02
N THR A 134 -2.67 21.60 9.10
CA THR A 134 -1.73 22.62 9.56
C THR A 134 -0.46 21.91 10.02
N GLU A 135 0.60 22.11 9.28
CA GLU A 135 1.90 21.53 9.63
C GLU A 135 2.51 22.30 10.78
N VAL A 136 2.69 21.65 11.90
CA VAL A 136 3.34 22.20 13.10
C VAL A 136 4.66 21.48 13.35
N GLU A 137 5.60 22.21 13.92
CA GLU A 137 6.86 21.66 14.42
C GLU A 137 6.59 20.69 15.57
N PHE A 138 7.36 19.59 15.64
CA PHE A 138 7.28 18.61 16.71
C PHE A 138 8.65 18.01 17.03
N GLU A 139 8.77 17.34 18.17
CA GLU A 139 10.00 16.68 18.59
C GLU A 139 9.99 15.19 18.24
N VAL A 140 11.18 14.68 17.89
CA VAL A 140 11.43 13.24 17.73
C VAL A 140 12.63 12.86 18.59
N GLU A 141 12.46 11.86 19.44
CA GLU A 141 13.51 11.17 20.17
C GLU A 141 13.80 9.83 19.53
N LEU A 142 15.08 9.55 19.27
CA LEU A 142 15.58 8.27 18.79
C LEU A 142 16.02 7.45 19.98
N ALA A 143 15.30 6.38 20.30
CA ALA A 143 15.52 5.61 21.55
C ALA A 143 16.86 4.92 21.60
N LEU A 144 17.41 4.46 20.45
CA LEU A 144 18.69 3.75 20.42
C LEU A 144 19.89 4.67 20.64
N SER A 145 19.82 5.92 20.13
CA SER A 145 20.92 6.89 20.24
C SER A 145 20.72 7.90 21.36
N GLY A 146 19.50 8.05 21.88
CA GLY A 146 19.09 9.09 22.83
C GLY A 146 19.09 10.50 22.24
N GLN A 147 19.21 10.61 20.91
CA GLN A 147 19.19 11.91 20.25
C GLN A 147 17.75 12.43 20.16
N THR A 148 17.59 13.72 20.40
CA THR A 148 16.31 14.42 20.22
C THR A 148 16.50 15.57 19.25
N PHE A 149 15.58 15.74 18.31
CA PHE A 149 15.59 16.86 17.37
C PHE A 149 14.19 17.33 17.04
N SER A 150 14.13 18.59 16.63
CA SER A 150 12.90 19.20 16.13
C SER A 150 12.71 18.90 14.65
N VAL A 151 11.48 18.55 14.26
CA VAL A 151 11.06 18.33 12.88
C VAL A 151 10.20 19.51 12.44
N PRO A 152 10.74 20.43 11.63
CA PRO A 152 9.98 21.61 11.17
C PRO A 152 8.85 21.23 10.20
N PRO A 153 7.92 22.14 9.93
CA PRO A 153 6.74 21.86 9.10
C PRO A 153 7.04 21.34 7.69
N ASP A 154 8.10 21.83 7.07
CA ASP A 154 8.51 21.60 5.69
C ASP A 154 9.46 20.39 5.51
N ARG A 155 9.75 19.65 6.59
CA ARG A 155 10.68 18.50 6.54
C ARG A 155 10.08 17.24 7.10
N SER A 156 10.54 16.11 6.58
CA SER A 156 10.19 14.80 7.12
C SER A 156 11.11 14.39 8.29
N ILE A 157 10.65 13.45 9.11
CA ILE A 157 11.50 12.83 10.14
C ILE A 157 12.72 12.17 9.49
N LEU A 158 12.53 11.52 8.34
CA LEU A 158 13.61 10.87 7.58
C LEU A 158 14.71 11.86 7.19
N ASP A 159 14.35 13.08 6.74
CA ASP A 159 15.32 14.10 6.33
C ASP A 159 16.12 14.62 7.52
N VAL A 160 15.44 14.92 8.63
CA VAL A 160 16.09 15.46 9.84
C VAL A 160 16.98 14.40 10.49
N ALA A 161 16.53 13.14 10.56
CA ALA A 161 17.35 12.02 11.05
C ALA A 161 18.60 11.81 10.17
N GLY A 162 18.44 11.89 8.85
CA GLY A 162 19.55 11.77 7.90
C GLY A 162 20.61 12.88 8.10
N ASP A 163 20.20 14.12 8.28
CA ASP A 163 21.10 15.25 8.56
C ASP A 163 21.83 15.09 9.91
N ALA A 164 21.18 14.43 10.87
CA ALA A 164 21.80 14.08 12.16
C ALA A 164 22.74 12.85 12.08
N GLY A 165 22.94 12.29 10.88
CA GLY A 165 23.83 11.15 10.64
C GLY A 165 23.20 9.80 10.91
N VAL A 166 21.89 9.71 11.12
CA VAL A 166 21.16 8.46 11.33
C VAL A 166 20.80 7.87 9.97
N LEU A 167 21.34 6.67 9.70
CA LEU A 167 21.08 5.97 8.44
C LEU A 167 19.78 5.16 8.55
N VAL A 168 18.74 5.62 7.86
CA VAL A 168 17.49 4.89 7.69
C VAL A 168 17.34 4.45 6.24
N LEU A 169 16.99 3.18 6.04
CA LEU A 169 16.66 2.69 4.70
C LEU A 169 15.42 3.42 4.18
N SER A 170 15.52 3.94 2.97
CA SER A 170 14.41 4.62 2.30
C SER A 170 14.47 4.42 0.80
N SER A 171 13.32 4.49 0.12
CA SER A 171 13.22 4.34 -1.33
C SER A 171 12.31 5.39 -1.94
N CYS A 172 10.98 5.22 -1.89
CA CYS A 172 10.03 6.11 -2.59
C CYS A 172 9.96 7.53 -2.01
N ARG A 173 10.13 7.70 -0.70
CA ARG A 173 9.96 8.97 0.06
C ARG A 173 8.55 9.58 -0.05
N GLU A 174 7.56 8.78 -0.44
CA GLU A 174 6.17 9.16 -0.71
C GLU A 174 5.17 8.31 0.11
N GLY A 175 5.65 7.47 1.03
CA GLY A 175 4.80 6.63 1.87
C GLY A 175 4.10 5.49 1.11
N THR A 176 4.69 4.98 0.01
CA THR A 176 4.09 3.93 -0.82
C THR A 176 4.86 2.61 -0.84
N CYS A 177 6.09 2.54 -0.28
CA CYS A 177 6.94 1.35 -0.41
C CYS A 177 7.26 0.63 0.91
N GLY A 178 6.98 1.22 2.07
CA GLY A 178 7.26 0.61 3.38
C GLY A 178 8.73 0.61 3.83
N THR A 179 9.69 0.98 2.97
CA THR A 179 11.13 0.82 3.27
C THR A 179 11.60 1.62 4.50
N CYS A 180 10.93 2.74 4.80
CA CYS A 180 11.24 3.60 5.95
C CYS A 180 10.30 3.37 7.15
N GLU A 181 9.64 2.20 7.21
CA GLU A 181 8.79 1.85 8.34
C GLU A 181 9.62 1.78 9.63
N THR A 182 9.13 2.46 10.65
CA THR A 182 9.82 2.61 11.93
C THR A 182 8.83 2.39 13.07
N ALA A 183 9.24 1.64 14.09
CA ALA A 183 8.41 1.39 15.26
C ALA A 183 8.25 2.65 16.12
N ILE A 184 7.04 2.85 16.62
CA ILE A 184 6.69 3.91 17.57
C ILE A 184 6.74 3.31 18.98
N LEU A 185 7.59 3.86 19.83
CA LEU A 185 7.73 3.46 21.24
C LEU A 185 6.86 4.32 22.16
N ASP A 186 6.70 5.60 21.82
CA ASP A 186 5.80 6.52 22.53
C ASP A 186 5.33 7.64 21.59
N GLY A 187 4.17 8.23 21.91
CA GLY A 187 3.53 9.28 21.13
C GLY A 187 2.51 8.75 20.13
N ALA A 188 1.83 9.66 19.45
CA ALA A 188 0.79 9.35 18.46
C ALA A 188 1.19 9.88 17.07
N ALA A 189 1.23 8.98 16.09
CA ALA A 189 1.50 9.35 14.71
C ALA A 189 0.27 9.92 14.00
N GLU A 190 0.48 10.92 13.17
CA GLU A 190 -0.40 11.32 12.09
C GLU A 190 0.04 10.58 10.83
N HIS A 191 -0.61 9.45 10.55
CA HIS A 191 -0.29 8.63 9.40
C HIS A 191 -0.66 9.34 8.09
N ARG A 192 0.30 9.44 7.18
CA ARG A 192 0.14 10.06 5.85
C ARG A 192 0.56 9.10 4.74
N ASP A 193 0.87 7.86 5.10
CA ASP A 193 1.24 6.81 4.16
C ASP A 193 0.00 6.18 3.50
N SER A 194 0.28 5.42 2.44
CA SER A 194 -0.73 4.70 1.66
C SER A 194 -0.62 3.19 1.82
N ILE A 195 0.14 2.73 2.83
CA ILE A 195 0.48 1.32 3.04
C ILE A 195 -0.29 0.74 4.21
N LEU A 196 -0.20 1.39 5.37
CA LEU A 196 -0.84 0.90 6.57
C LEU A 196 -2.37 0.93 6.42
N SER A 197 -3.01 -0.17 6.75
CA SER A 197 -4.46 -0.26 6.88
C SER A 197 -4.98 0.65 8.02
N GLU A 198 -6.26 0.95 8.03
CA GLU A 198 -6.89 1.74 9.09
C GLU A 198 -6.67 1.13 10.49
N ASP A 199 -6.66 -0.20 10.59
CA ASP A 199 -6.40 -0.92 11.85
C ASP A 199 -4.94 -0.80 12.29
N GLU A 200 -3.99 -0.89 11.37
CA GLU A 200 -2.56 -0.70 11.66
C GLU A 200 -2.27 0.74 12.06
N GLN A 201 -2.87 1.72 11.38
CA GLN A 201 -2.78 3.13 11.76
C GLN A 201 -3.41 3.38 13.15
N ALA A 202 -4.57 2.78 13.43
CA ALA A 202 -5.22 2.88 14.73
C ALA A 202 -4.41 2.19 15.84
N ALA A 203 -3.72 1.09 15.53
CA ALA A 203 -2.82 0.42 16.46
C ALA A 203 -1.58 1.23 16.81
N ASN A 204 -1.19 2.19 15.98
CA ASN A 204 -0.09 3.15 16.18
C ASN A 204 1.25 2.50 16.60
N ARG A 205 1.57 1.33 16.03
CA ARG A 205 2.79 0.59 16.39
C ARG A 205 3.98 0.99 15.54
N THR A 206 3.75 1.35 14.28
CA THR A 206 4.76 1.74 13.31
C THR A 206 4.29 2.95 12.51
N MET A 207 5.22 3.63 11.83
CA MET A 207 4.90 4.72 10.92
C MET A 207 5.90 4.80 9.77
N MET A 208 5.51 5.40 8.66
CA MET A 208 6.40 5.73 7.54
C MET A 208 7.02 7.11 7.78
N ILE A 209 8.25 7.15 8.29
CA ILE A 209 8.91 8.41 8.73
C ILE A 209 9.24 9.38 7.58
N CYS A 210 9.08 8.95 6.32
CA CYS A 210 9.26 9.84 5.16
C CYS A 210 8.09 10.80 4.94
N VAL A 211 6.88 10.49 5.47
CA VAL A 211 5.67 11.31 5.23
C VAL A 211 4.84 11.56 6.49
N SER A 212 4.82 10.63 7.43
CA SER A 212 3.98 10.72 8.63
C SER A 212 4.59 11.67 9.67
N ARG A 213 3.75 12.25 10.51
CA ARG A 213 4.13 13.28 11.50
C ARG A 213 3.62 12.93 12.89
N SER A 214 3.83 13.81 13.87
CA SER A 214 3.27 13.65 15.22
C SER A 214 1.91 14.36 15.34
N ARG A 215 0.96 13.73 16.03
CA ARG A 215 -0.30 14.37 16.47
C ARG A 215 -0.16 15.13 17.79
N GLY A 216 0.78 14.72 18.63
CA GLY A 216 0.87 15.15 20.03
C GLY A 216 2.10 16.00 20.36
N GLY A 217 2.85 16.49 19.36
CA GLY A 217 4.03 17.33 19.58
C GLY A 217 5.33 16.58 19.85
N LYS A 218 5.28 15.29 20.24
CA LYS A 218 6.48 14.43 20.44
C LYS A 218 6.23 13.00 20.00
N LEU A 219 7.28 12.37 19.47
CA LEU A 219 7.37 10.92 19.16
C LEU A 219 8.66 10.35 19.72
N VAL A 220 8.63 9.10 20.18
CA VAL A 220 9.81 8.29 20.49
C VAL A 220 9.84 7.11 19.52
N LEU A 221 10.90 7.00 18.75
CA LEU A 221 11.04 6.00 17.68
C LEU A 221 12.18 5.02 17.99
N ASP A 222 12.02 3.79 17.53
CA ASP A 222 13.04 2.72 17.64
C ASP A 222 14.10 2.89 16.52
N LEU A 223 14.95 3.91 16.70
CA LEU A 223 16.07 4.29 15.83
C LEU A 223 17.31 4.62 16.61
#